data_211b564ff2fdded5ce51e4a03815e684
#
_entry.id   211b564ff2fdded5ce51e4a03815e684
#
_cell.length_a   1.000
_cell.length_b   1.000
_cell.length_c   1.000
_cell.angle_alpha   90.00
_cell.angle_beta   90.00
_cell.angle_gamma   90.00
#
_symmetry.space_group_name_H-M   'P 1'
#
loop_
_entity.id
_entity.type
_entity.pdbx_description
1 polymer ?
#
loop_
_entity_poly.entity_id
_entity_poly.type
_entity_poly.pdbx_seq_one_letter_code
_entity_poly.pdbx_strand_id
1 'polypeptide(L)'
;METSELLKKVRQIEIKTRGLSRNIFAGQYHSAFKGRGMAFSEVREYQYGDDIRDIDWNVTARYVRPYVKVFEEERELTVMLLIDVSGSRDFGSVNVMKKEVITEIAATLAFSAIQNNDKIGVLFFSDRIEKFIPRQKGKKHILYVIRELIDFQPEEKKTNIAQALKYLTNAIKKRCTAFLISDFIDKDGFKDALTIANRKHDVVAIQVYDRRETELPAVGLMKIKDAETGQERWIDSSSTRVREVYKEWWERRQAVMNDSFKKCRVDSVSIRTEDDYVKALIALFDKRN
;
A
#
# COMPACT_ATOMS: atom_id res chain seq x y z
N MET A 1 -19.75 12.98 10.68
CA MET A 1 -20.42 11.66 10.81
C MET A 1 -20.62 11.37 12.29
N GLU A 2 -21.81 10.90 12.72
CA GLU A 2 -22.04 10.58 14.13
C GLU A 2 -21.16 9.41 14.58
N THR A 3 -20.69 9.45 15.84
CA THR A 3 -19.78 8.45 16.40
C THR A 3 -20.35 7.02 16.32
N SER A 4 -21.69 6.87 16.45
CA SER A 4 -22.38 5.59 16.36
C SER A 4 -22.35 5.00 14.93
N GLU A 5 -22.49 5.84 13.93
CA GLU A 5 -22.43 5.45 12.51
C GLU A 5 -21.02 5.04 12.10
N LEU A 6 -20.00 5.80 12.55
CA LEU A 6 -18.61 5.48 12.35
C LEU A 6 -18.25 4.11 12.94
N LEU A 7 -18.67 3.83 14.17
CA LEU A 7 -18.42 2.54 14.82
C LEU A 7 -19.12 1.37 14.09
N LYS A 8 -20.34 1.59 13.56
CA LYS A 8 -21.01 0.57 12.73
C LYS A 8 -20.21 0.27 11.46
N LYS A 9 -19.74 1.30 10.74
CA LYS A 9 -18.90 1.13 9.54
C LYS A 9 -17.57 0.42 9.85
N VAL A 10 -16.88 0.81 10.91
CA VAL A 10 -15.65 0.12 11.35
C VAL A 10 -15.90 -1.36 11.62
N ARG A 11 -17.02 -1.68 12.30
CA ARG A 11 -17.38 -3.07 12.61
C ARG A 11 -17.77 -3.87 11.36
N GLN A 12 -18.45 -3.28 10.40
CA GLN A 12 -18.78 -3.92 9.11
C GLN A 12 -17.51 -4.27 8.34
N ILE A 13 -16.57 -3.31 8.25
CA ILE A 13 -15.27 -3.54 7.59
C ILE A 13 -14.48 -4.61 8.34
N GLU A 14 -14.43 -4.58 9.68
CA GLU A 14 -13.77 -5.62 10.47
C GLU A 14 -14.35 -7.01 10.17
N ILE A 15 -15.65 -7.17 10.15
CA ILE A 15 -16.31 -8.46 9.89
C ILE A 15 -15.99 -8.94 8.48
N LYS A 16 -16.15 -8.06 7.46
CA LYS A 16 -15.90 -8.37 6.05
C LYS A 16 -14.44 -8.78 5.82
N THR A 17 -13.51 -7.98 6.27
CA THR A 17 -12.08 -8.16 6.00
C THR A 17 -11.44 -9.27 6.85
N ARG A 18 -11.87 -9.44 8.09
CA ARG A 18 -11.37 -10.50 8.98
C ARG A 18 -11.74 -11.91 8.48
N GLY A 19 -12.91 -12.08 7.88
CA GLY A 19 -13.30 -13.34 7.23
C GLY A 19 -12.42 -13.66 6.03
N LEU A 20 -12.13 -12.68 5.21
CA LEU A 20 -11.30 -12.80 4.00
C LEU A 20 -9.82 -13.06 4.34
N SER A 21 -9.29 -12.42 5.37
CA SER A 21 -7.88 -12.58 5.76
C SER A 21 -7.58 -13.94 6.41
N ARG A 22 -8.59 -14.67 6.93
CA ARG A 22 -8.36 -15.86 7.74
C ARG A 22 -7.87 -17.10 6.98
N ASN A 23 -8.31 -17.37 5.76
CA ASN A 23 -8.18 -18.69 5.17
C ASN A 23 -7.20 -18.82 4.00
N ILE A 24 -7.06 -17.82 3.15
CA ILE A 24 -6.23 -17.91 1.95
C ILE A 24 -5.19 -16.78 1.93
N PHE A 25 -5.63 -15.59 2.28
CA PHE A 25 -4.84 -14.39 2.14
C PHE A 25 -3.64 -14.31 3.10
N ALA A 26 -3.77 -14.78 4.35
CA ALA A 26 -2.68 -14.72 5.34
C ALA A 26 -1.51 -15.63 4.97
N GLY A 27 -1.78 -16.81 4.42
CA GLY A 27 -0.75 -17.73 3.96
C GLY A 27 0.02 -17.20 2.75
N GLN A 28 -0.69 -16.69 1.76
CA GLN A 28 -0.10 -16.11 0.55
C GLN A 28 0.64 -14.81 0.85
N TYR A 29 0.07 -13.95 1.69
CA TYR A 29 0.75 -12.76 2.19
C TYR A 29 2.07 -13.12 2.89
N HIS A 30 2.04 -14.06 3.84
CA HIS A 30 3.24 -14.52 4.56
C HIS A 30 4.29 -15.08 3.60
N SER A 31 3.91 -15.89 2.64
CA SER A 31 4.82 -16.47 1.65
C SER A 31 5.42 -15.40 0.72
N ALA A 32 4.60 -14.46 0.24
CA ALA A 32 5.02 -13.39 -0.68
C ALA A 32 5.99 -12.37 -0.04
N PHE A 33 5.89 -12.17 1.28
CA PHE A 33 6.66 -11.15 2.00
C PHE A 33 7.61 -11.75 3.05
N LYS A 34 7.94 -13.02 2.97
CA LYS A 34 8.94 -13.66 3.84
C LYS A 34 10.20 -12.81 3.91
N GLY A 35 10.46 -12.26 5.09
CA GLY A 35 11.68 -11.52 5.35
C GLY A 35 12.90 -12.43 5.21
N ARG A 36 13.82 -12.11 4.31
CA ARG A 36 15.16 -12.72 4.25
C ARG A 36 16.08 -12.10 5.30
N GLY A 37 15.57 -11.75 6.47
CA GLY A 37 16.33 -11.16 7.55
C GLY A 37 16.69 -12.24 8.59
N MET A 38 17.95 -12.64 8.64
CA MET A 38 18.47 -13.31 9.82
C MET A 38 18.84 -12.24 10.85
N ALA A 39 18.12 -12.17 11.96
CA ALA A 39 18.51 -11.35 13.09
C ALA A 39 19.47 -12.14 13.98
N PHE A 40 20.55 -11.48 14.38
CA PHE A 40 21.42 -12.05 15.41
C PHE A 40 20.60 -12.30 16.68
N SER A 41 20.54 -13.56 17.13
CA SER A 41 19.81 -13.97 18.33
C SER A 41 20.76 -14.04 19.52
N GLU A 42 21.76 -14.90 19.44
CA GLU A 42 22.70 -15.14 20.54
C GLU A 42 24.03 -15.68 20.01
N VAL A 43 25.00 -15.80 20.90
CA VAL A 43 26.24 -16.52 20.70
C VAL A 43 26.26 -17.75 21.61
N ARG A 44 26.41 -18.95 21.02
CA ARG A 44 26.56 -20.19 21.80
C ARG A 44 27.84 -20.91 21.46
N GLU A 45 28.25 -21.86 22.29
CA GLU A 45 29.38 -22.71 21.99
C GLU A 45 29.14 -23.51 20.68
N TYR A 46 30.19 -23.65 19.88
CA TYR A 46 30.16 -24.43 18.64
C TYR A 46 29.82 -25.90 18.95
N GLN A 47 28.92 -26.45 18.18
CA GLN A 47 28.58 -27.85 18.17
C GLN A 47 28.98 -28.50 16.85
N TYR A 48 29.33 -29.77 16.87
CA TYR A 48 29.68 -30.51 15.67
C TYR A 48 28.52 -30.48 14.64
N GLY A 49 28.79 -29.94 13.45
CA GLY A 49 27.80 -29.72 12.41
C GLY A 49 27.41 -28.26 12.18
N ASP A 50 27.81 -27.31 13.03
CA ASP A 50 27.62 -25.89 12.80
C ASP A 50 28.49 -25.38 11.64
N ASP A 51 28.01 -24.38 10.89
CA ASP A 51 28.78 -23.76 9.81
C ASP A 51 29.94 -22.94 10.38
N ILE A 52 31.16 -23.25 9.93
CA ILE A 52 32.39 -22.55 10.35
C ILE A 52 32.34 -21.05 10.04
N ARG A 53 31.56 -20.65 9.02
CA ARG A 53 31.38 -19.24 8.63
C ARG A 53 30.64 -18.41 9.67
N ASP A 54 29.87 -19.05 10.54
CA ASP A 54 29.12 -18.40 11.60
C ASP A 54 29.93 -18.25 12.90
N ILE A 55 31.20 -18.66 12.93
CA ILE A 55 32.06 -18.49 14.13
C ILE A 55 32.26 -17.00 14.40
N ASP A 56 31.97 -16.60 15.65
CA ASP A 56 32.33 -15.28 16.18
C ASP A 56 33.78 -15.31 16.72
N TRP A 57 34.70 -14.87 15.86
CA TRP A 57 36.11 -14.85 16.24
C TRP A 57 36.44 -13.91 17.40
N ASN A 58 35.65 -12.86 17.62
CA ASN A 58 35.84 -11.92 18.74
C ASN A 58 35.49 -12.57 20.10
N VAL A 59 34.39 -13.32 20.12
CA VAL A 59 33.96 -14.05 21.34
C VAL A 59 34.88 -15.26 21.56
N THR A 60 35.18 -16.01 20.52
CA THR A 60 36.09 -17.16 20.53
C THR A 60 37.47 -16.78 21.10
N ALA A 61 38.02 -15.64 20.70
CA ALA A 61 39.30 -15.16 21.21
C ALA A 61 39.29 -14.85 22.71
N ARG A 62 38.15 -14.48 23.30
CA ARG A 62 38.02 -14.18 24.72
C ARG A 62 37.87 -15.42 25.60
N TYR A 63 37.17 -16.43 25.06
CA TYR A 63 36.79 -17.61 25.88
C TYR A 63 37.62 -18.87 25.56
N VAL A 64 38.54 -18.79 24.58
CA VAL A 64 39.46 -19.90 24.16
C VAL A 64 38.66 -21.15 23.67
N ARG A 65 37.40 -21.02 23.38
CA ARG A 65 36.55 -22.05 22.81
C ARG A 65 35.82 -21.44 21.60
N PRO A 66 35.54 -22.22 20.55
CA PRO A 66 34.82 -21.70 19.40
C PRO A 66 33.36 -21.38 19.77
N TYR A 67 32.93 -20.19 19.43
CA TYR A 67 31.54 -19.71 19.55
C TYR A 67 30.96 -19.39 18.19
N VAL A 68 29.70 -19.76 17.98
CA VAL A 68 28.95 -19.46 16.75
C VAL A 68 27.84 -18.45 17.01
N LYS A 69 27.65 -17.57 16.03
CA LYS A 69 26.50 -16.67 15.98
C LYS A 69 25.27 -17.48 15.59
N VAL A 70 24.28 -17.51 16.47
CA VAL A 70 22.97 -18.06 16.15
C VAL A 70 22.13 -16.93 15.57
N PHE A 71 21.64 -17.15 14.37
CA PHE A 71 20.73 -16.23 13.71
C PHE A 71 19.33 -16.85 13.75
N GLU A 72 18.37 -16.09 14.28
CA GLU A 72 16.95 -16.42 14.16
C GLU A 72 16.37 -15.69 12.95
N GLU A 73 15.50 -16.37 12.21
CA GLU A 73 14.74 -15.74 11.15
C GLU A 73 13.88 -14.64 11.76
N GLU A 74 14.13 -13.37 11.40
CA GLU A 74 13.33 -12.24 11.89
C GLU A 74 11.91 -12.36 11.31
N ARG A 75 11.04 -13.05 12.02
CA ARG A 75 9.67 -13.36 11.60
C ARG A 75 8.74 -12.15 11.63
N GLU A 76 9.19 -11.02 12.20
CA GLU A 76 8.39 -9.81 12.29
C GLU A 76 8.66 -8.87 11.13
N LEU A 77 7.71 -8.77 10.21
CA LEU A 77 7.74 -7.75 9.19
C LEU A 77 7.21 -6.41 9.74
N THR A 78 7.69 -5.34 9.14
CA THR A 78 7.05 -4.03 9.28
C THR A 78 6.32 -3.72 7.99
N VAL A 79 5.04 -3.46 8.09
CA VAL A 79 4.18 -3.06 6.99
C VAL A 79 3.87 -1.58 7.10
N MET A 80 4.03 -0.84 6.02
CA MET A 80 3.66 0.55 5.92
C MET A 80 2.60 0.72 4.84
N LEU A 81 1.45 1.27 5.17
CA LEU A 81 0.44 1.66 4.20
C LEU A 81 0.62 3.15 3.88
N LEU A 82 0.96 3.47 2.65
CA LEU A 82 0.99 4.83 2.13
C LEU A 82 -0.31 5.05 1.36
N ILE A 83 -1.19 5.85 1.91
CA ILE A 83 -2.56 5.99 1.41
C ILE A 83 -2.76 7.41 0.91
N ASP A 84 -3.04 7.51 -0.38
CA ASP A 84 -3.44 8.74 -1.02
C ASP A 84 -4.82 9.16 -0.52
N VAL A 85 -4.88 10.33 0.09
CA VAL A 85 -6.10 10.93 0.62
C VAL A 85 -6.52 12.18 -0.13
N SER A 86 -5.94 12.43 -1.32
CA SER A 86 -6.27 13.55 -2.19
C SER A 86 -7.74 13.60 -2.60
N GLY A 87 -8.16 14.67 -3.25
CA GLY A 87 -9.54 14.90 -3.65
C GLY A 87 -10.14 13.85 -4.58
N SER A 88 -9.30 13.12 -5.32
CA SER A 88 -9.74 12.08 -6.25
C SER A 88 -10.34 10.85 -5.56
N ARG A 89 -10.02 10.59 -4.28
CA ARG A 89 -10.57 9.46 -3.51
C ARG A 89 -12.08 9.53 -3.27
N ASP A 90 -12.65 10.74 -3.26
CA ASP A 90 -14.09 10.96 -3.05
C ASP A 90 -14.91 10.74 -4.33
N PHE A 91 -14.27 10.28 -5.41
CA PHE A 91 -14.93 9.92 -6.66
C PHE A 91 -15.46 8.48 -6.61
N GLY A 92 -16.61 8.26 -7.23
CA GLY A 92 -17.23 6.95 -7.42
C GLY A 92 -18.47 7.05 -8.29
N SER A 93 -18.62 6.17 -9.28
CA SER A 93 -19.68 6.26 -10.29
C SER A 93 -20.79 5.23 -10.13
N VAL A 94 -20.55 4.14 -9.39
CA VAL A 94 -21.50 3.03 -9.23
C VAL A 94 -21.48 2.58 -7.79
N ASN A 95 -22.41 2.97 -6.98
CA ASN A 95 -22.70 2.50 -5.60
C ASN A 95 -21.51 2.41 -4.60
N VAL A 96 -20.24 2.48 -5.05
CA VAL A 96 -19.05 2.35 -4.20
C VAL A 96 -18.06 3.48 -4.53
N MET A 97 -17.62 4.20 -3.52
CA MET A 97 -16.61 5.25 -3.68
C MET A 97 -15.19 4.67 -3.60
N LYS A 98 -14.24 5.25 -4.29
CA LYS A 98 -12.81 4.87 -4.17
C LYS A 98 -12.36 4.84 -2.71
N LYS A 99 -12.78 5.80 -1.90
CA LYS A 99 -12.50 5.85 -0.46
C LYS A 99 -12.89 4.57 0.28
N GLU A 100 -14.01 3.97 -0.06
CA GLU A 100 -14.50 2.74 0.58
C GLU A 100 -13.63 1.54 0.18
N VAL A 101 -13.32 1.41 -1.11
CA VAL A 101 -12.44 0.33 -1.61
C VAL A 101 -11.03 0.46 -1.02
N ILE A 102 -10.46 1.66 -1.02
CA ILE A 102 -9.14 1.93 -0.40
C ILE A 102 -9.15 1.52 1.09
N THR A 103 -10.21 1.87 1.81
CA THR A 103 -10.35 1.52 3.23
C THR A 103 -10.46 0.00 3.44
N GLU A 104 -11.21 -0.70 2.60
CA GLU A 104 -11.32 -2.17 2.66
C GLU A 104 -10.00 -2.86 2.32
N ILE A 105 -9.29 -2.42 1.28
CA ILE A 105 -7.96 -2.92 0.92
C ILE A 105 -6.99 -2.71 2.09
N ALA A 106 -6.90 -1.49 2.62
CA ALA A 106 -6.03 -1.16 3.73
C ALA A 106 -6.35 -1.98 4.99
N ALA A 107 -7.63 -2.16 5.31
CA ALA A 107 -8.07 -2.99 6.42
C ALA A 107 -7.71 -4.47 6.22
N THR A 108 -7.89 -5.01 5.00
CA THR A 108 -7.54 -6.39 4.68
C THR A 108 -6.04 -6.65 4.84
N LEU A 109 -5.20 -5.77 4.33
CA LEU A 109 -3.74 -5.83 4.50
C LEU A 109 -3.35 -5.71 5.98
N ALA A 110 -4.00 -4.79 6.70
CA ALA A 110 -3.75 -4.58 8.12
C ALA A 110 -4.11 -5.80 8.98
N PHE A 111 -5.26 -6.44 8.73
CA PHE A 111 -5.65 -7.66 9.45
C PHE A 111 -4.74 -8.84 9.11
N SER A 112 -4.26 -8.94 7.86
CA SER A 112 -3.30 -9.97 7.47
C SER A 112 -1.95 -9.79 8.16
N ALA A 113 -1.47 -8.57 8.27
CA ALA A 113 -0.25 -8.25 9.01
C ALA A 113 -0.35 -8.69 10.50
N ILE A 114 -1.49 -8.44 11.16
CA ILE A 114 -1.67 -8.91 12.55
C ILE A 114 -1.67 -10.43 12.67
N GLN A 115 -2.32 -11.13 11.75
CA GLN A 115 -2.36 -12.60 11.82
C GLN A 115 -0.96 -13.21 11.74
N ASN A 116 -0.05 -12.52 11.04
CA ASN A 116 1.36 -12.89 10.96
C ASN A 116 2.23 -12.24 12.06
N ASN A 117 1.61 -11.59 13.06
CA ASN A 117 2.28 -10.90 14.16
C ASN A 117 3.18 -9.74 13.71
N ASP A 118 2.91 -9.15 12.56
CA ASP A 118 3.67 -8.03 11.99
C ASP A 118 3.28 -6.68 12.61
N LYS A 119 4.18 -5.69 12.47
CA LYS A 119 3.91 -4.31 12.84
C LYS A 119 3.34 -3.55 11.67
N ILE A 120 2.28 -2.77 11.89
CA ILE A 120 1.67 -1.94 10.86
C ILE A 120 1.71 -0.46 11.24
N GLY A 121 2.10 0.36 10.29
CA GLY A 121 2.01 1.81 10.34
C GLY A 121 1.32 2.37 9.10
N VAL A 122 0.85 3.60 9.17
CA VAL A 122 0.13 4.24 8.06
C VAL A 122 0.63 5.65 7.84
N LEU A 123 0.72 6.04 6.59
CA LEU A 123 1.03 7.38 6.13
C LEU A 123 -0.10 7.86 5.22
N PHE A 124 -0.87 8.85 5.65
CA PHE A 124 -1.80 9.57 4.79
C PHE A 124 -1.08 10.72 4.11
N PHE A 125 -1.25 10.82 2.81
CA PHE A 125 -0.63 11.87 2.02
C PHE A 125 -1.58 12.44 0.96
N SER A 126 -1.35 13.69 0.65
CA SER A 126 -1.91 14.45 -0.47
C SER A 126 -0.73 15.05 -1.27
N ASP A 127 -0.68 16.34 -1.53
CA ASP A 127 0.54 17.03 -1.96
C ASP A 127 1.53 17.27 -0.81
N ARG A 128 1.13 16.91 0.40
CA ARG A 128 1.93 16.90 1.63
C ARG A 128 1.68 15.65 2.47
N ILE A 129 2.45 15.51 3.55
CA ILE A 129 2.17 14.48 4.55
C ILE A 129 1.06 14.98 5.47
N GLU A 130 -0.10 14.37 5.36
CA GLU A 130 -1.28 14.74 6.13
C GLU A 130 -1.25 14.14 7.55
N LYS A 131 -0.90 12.85 7.65
CA LYS A 131 -0.83 12.17 8.94
C LYS A 131 0.09 10.96 8.90
N PHE A 132 0.90 10.82 9.92
CA PHE A 132 1.71 9.63 10.13
C PHE A 132 1.24 8.88 11.39
N ILE A 133 0.87 7.61 11.24
CA ILE A 133 0.52 6.72 12.32
C ILE A 133 1.67 5.75 12.50
N PRO A 134 2.40 5.79 13.64
CA PRO A 134 3.55 4.94 13.89
C PRO A 134 3.18 3.46 13.87
N ARG A 135 4.14 2.63 13.49
CA ARG A 135 4.00 1.17 13.44
C ARG A 135 3.77 0.59 14.83
N GLN A 136 2.69 -0.14 15.00
CA GLN A 136 2.36 -0.85 16.22
C GLN A 136 1.71 -2.20 15.90
N LYS A 137 1.64 -3.10 16.89
CA LYS A 137 0.94 -4.37 16.80
C LYS A 137 -0.42 -4.29 17.48
N GLY A 138 -1.26 -5.23 17.15
CA GLY A 138 -2.46 -5.53 17.91
C GLY A 138 -3.75 -4.95 17.31
N LYS A 139 -4.84 -5.63 17.63
CA LYS A 139 -6.16 -5.34 17.10
C LYS A 139 -6.64 -3.90 17.36
N LYS A 140 -6.34 -3.36 18.56
CA LYS A 140 -6.74 -1.98 18.91
C LYS A 140 -6.13 -0.95 17.96
N HIS A 141 -4.86 -1.16 17.58
CA HIS A 141 -4.17 -0.27 16.66
C HIS A 141 -4.80 -0.30 15.25
N ILE A 142 -5.18 -1.47 14.74
CA ILE A 142 -5.85 -1.55 13.44
C ILE A 142 -7.22 -0.90 13.46
N LEU A 143 -8.02 -1.13 14.49
CA LEU A 143 -9.32 -0.49 14.60
C LEU A 143 -9.17 1.04 14.64
N TYR A 144 -8.14 1.54 15.30
CA TYR A 144 -7.77 2.95 15.25
C TYR A 144 -7.43 3.41 13.83
N VAL A 145 -6.58 2.65 13.11
CA VAL A 145 -6.23 2.95 11.70
C VAL A 145 -7.46 2.98 10.80
N ILE A 146 -8.36 1.99 10.91
CA ILE A 146 -9.59 1.94 10.11
C ILE A 146 -10.50 3.13 10.42
N ARG A 147 -10.63 3.46 11.70
CA ARG A 147 -11.41 4.64 12.11
C ARG A 147 -10.86 5.91 11.47
N GLU A 148 -9.54 6.09 11.55
CA GLU A 148 -8.87 7.25 10.94
C GLU A 148 -9.11 7.30 9.42
N LEU A 149 -9.00 6.16 8.71
CA LEU A 149 -9.25 6.08 7.26
C LEU A 149 -10.66 6.52 6.87
N ILE A 150 -11.67 6.14 7.66
CA ILE A 150 -13.06 6.45 7.38
C ILE A 150 -13.36 7.94 7.62
N ASP A 151 -12.84 8.48 8.73
CA ASP A 151 -13.20 9.82 9.22
C ASP A 151 -12.23 10.92 8.73
N PHE A 152 -11.08 10.54 8.18
CA PHE A 152 -10.04 11.47 7.79
C PHE A 152 -10.51 12.46 6.71
N GLN A 153 -10.30 13.74 6.96
CA GLN A 153 -10.53 14.83 6.03
C GLN A 153 -9.16 15.44 5.69
N PRO A 154 -8.69 15.37 4.44
CA PRO A 154 -7.44 15.98 4.05
C PRO A 154 -7.58 17.50 4.04
N GLU A 155 -6.49 18.19 4.37
CA GLU A 155 -6.42 19.64 4.26
C GLU A 155 -6.19 20.07 2.80
N GLU A 156 -5.44 19.26 2.04
CA GLU A 156 -5.11 19.52 0.65
C GLU A 156 -5.74 18.47 -0.30
N LYS A 157 -5.95 18.87 -1.55
CA LYS A 157 -6.64 18.04 -2.55
C LYS A 157 -5.73 17.48 -3.65
N LYS A 158 -4.53 18.04 -3.81
CA LYS A 158 -3.57 17.62 -4.82
C LYS A 158 -2.83 16.36 -4.38
N THR A 159 -2.10 15.75 -5.30
CA THR A 159 -1.33 14.52 -5.06
C THR A 159 0.15 14.77 -5.32
N ASN A 160 1.03 14.32 -4.39
CA ASN A 160 2.48 14.27 -4.57
C ASN A 160 3.04 12.96 -3.99
N ILE A 161 3.10 11.93 -4.82
CA ILE A 161 3.59 10.59 -4.46
C ILE A 161 5.08 10.64 -4.11
N ALA A 162 5.86 11.46 -4.81
CA ALA A 162 7.30 11.57 -4.56
C ALA A 162 7.61 12.03 -3.13
N GLN A 163 6.80 12.93 -2.58
CA GLN A 163 6.95 13.40 -1.20
C GLN A 163 6.64 12.29 -0.18
N ALA A 164 5.57 11.51 -0.40
CA ALA A 164 5.24 10.37 0.45
C ALA A 164 6.36 9.32 0.48
N LEU A 165 6.94 8.99 -0.67
CA LEU A 165 8.06 8.06 -0.79
C LEU A 165 9.35 8.59 -0.14
N LYS A 166 9.66 9.86 -0.29
CA LYS A 166 10.78 10.53 0.41
C LYS A 166 10.59 10.48 1.93
N TYR A 167 9.37 10.77 2.41
CA TYR A 167 9.07 10.69 3.83
C TYR A 167 9.24 9.27 4.37
N LEU A 168 8.68 8.26 3.70
CA LEU A 168 8.87 6.84 4.05
C LEU A 168 10.36 6.51 4.20
N THR A 169 11.16 6.86 3.19
CA THR A 169 12.59 6.57 3.15
C THR A 169 13.35 7.24 4.29
N ASN A 170 12.95 8.44 4.70
CA ASN A 170 13.59 9.19 5.78
C ASN A 170 13.12 8.75 7.17
N ALA A 171 11.83 8.50 7.34
CA ALA A 171 11.23 8.18 8.63
C ALA A 171 11.49 6.72 9.06
N ILE A 172 11.49 5.78 8.10
CA ILE A 172 11.65 4.36 8.38
C ILE A 172 13.08 3.93 8.08
N LYS A 173 13.86 3.63 9.13
CA LYS A 173 15.29 3.27 8.98
C LYS A 173 15.47 1.80 8.58
N LYS A 174 14.71 0.88 9.20
CA LYS A 174 14.74 -0.55 8.86
C LYS A 174 13.93 -0.81 7.57
N ARG A 175 14.34 -1.84 6.82
CA ARG A 175 13.57 -2.30 5.65
C ARG A 175 12.14 -2.66 6.07
N CYS A 176 11.17 -2.28 5.28
CA CYS A 176 9.76 -2.60 5.47
C CYS A 176 9.10 -2.93 4.14
N THR A 177 7.96 -3.61 4.18
CA THR A 177 7.06 -3.72 3.04
C THR A 177 6.14 -2.52 3.02
N ALA A 178 6.10 -1.78 1.92
CA ALA A 178 5.33 -0.56 1.79
C ALA A 178 4.29 -0.69 0.67
N PHE A 179 3.02 -0.70 1.04
CA PHE A 179 1.92 -0.67 0.07
C PHE A 179 1.55 0.78 -0.23
N LEU A 180 1.79 1.19 -1.46
CA LEU A 180 1.42 2.51 -1.97
C LEU A 180 0.07 2.42 -2.67
N ILE A 181 -0.97 3.00 -2.08
CA ILE A 181 -2.36 2.92 -2.54
C ILE A 181 -2.78 4.29 -3.04
N SER A 182 -3.00 4.43 -4.35
CA SER A 182 -3.35 5.69 -5.04
C SER A 182 -3.99 5.38 -6.38
N ASP A 183 -4.56 6.38 -7.06
CA ASP A 183 -4.89 6.30 -8.48
C ASP A 183 -3.71 6.65 -9.39
N PHE A 184 -2.58 7.08 -8.77
CA PHE A 184 -1.34 7.47 -9.45
C PHE A 184 -1.51 8.61 -10.45
N ILE A 185 -2.47 9.50 -10.21
CA ILE A 185 -2.65 10.72 -10.96
C ILE A 185 -1.77 11.81 -10.33
N ASP A 186 -0.49 11.82 -10.69
CA ASP A 186 0.52 12.76 -10.19
C ASP A 186 1.13 13.52 -11.39
N LYS A 187 1.19 14.86 -11.29
CA LYS A 187 1.72 15.73 -12.34
C LYS A 187 3.23 15.87 -12.28
N ASP A 188 3.79 15.78 -11.08
CA ASP A 188 5.21 16.06 -10.83
C ASP A 188 6.11 14.86 -11.11
N GLY A 189 5.49 13.66 -11.21
CA GLY A 189 6.20 12.41 -11.42
C GLY A 189 6.88 11.86 -10.14
N PHE A 190 6.91 10.55 -10.01
CA PHE A 190 7.38 9.88 -8.79
C PHE A 190 8.48 8.84 -9.02
N LYS A 191 8.92 8.66 -10.27
CA LYS A 191 9.82 7.57 -10.67
C LYS A 191 11.13 7.53 -9.88
N ASP A 192 11.80 8.67 -9.70
CA ASP A 192 13.09 8.70 -9.00
C ASP A 192 12.91 8.41 -7.51
N ALA A 193 11.90 9.00 -6.89
CA ALA A 193 11.56 8.71 -5.49
C ALA A 193 11.17 7.24 -5.30
N LEU A 194 10.42 6.66 -6.24
CA LEU A 194 10.05 5.25 -6.23
C LEU A 194 11.28 4.33 -6.36
N THR A 195 12.23 4.67 -7.23
CA THR A 195 13.47 3.92 -7.38
C THR A 195 14.27 3.91 -6.07
N ILE A 196 14.39 5.06 -5.40
CA ILE A 196 15.11 5.17 -4.12
C ILE A 196 14.38 4.39 -3.04
N ALA A 197 13.07 4.56 -2.94
CA ALA A 197 12.26 3.87 -1.95
C ALA A 197 12.31 2.34 -2.13
N ASN A 198 12.23 1.83 -3.36
CA ASN A 198 12.25 0.39 -3.63
C ASN A 198 13.64 -0.26 -3.42
N ARG A 199 14.73 0.52 -3.47
CA ARG A 199 16.06 0.03 -3.07
C ARG A 199 16.17 -0.18 -1.57
N LYS A 200 15.51 0.65 -0.77
CA LYS A 200 15.57 0.61 0.70
C LYS A 200 14.50 -0.27 1.31
N HIS A 201 13.32 -0.25 0.75
CA HIS A 201 12.12 -0.96 1.19
C HIS A 201 11.64 -1.92 0.10
N ASP A 202 10.65 -2.72 0.38
CA ASP A 202 9.92 -3.51 -0.60
C ASP A 202 8.60 -2.80 -0.92
N VAL A 203 8.58 -2.06 -2.03
CA VAL A 203 7.41 -1.23 -2.40
C VAL A 203 6.50 -2.01 -3.33
N VAL A 204 5.22 -2.01 -2.99
CA VAL A 204 4.14 -2.60 -3.80
C VAL A 204 3.13 -1.52 -4.13
N ALA A 205 2.81 -1.35 -5.42
CA ALA A 205 1.87 -0.34 -5.89
C ALA A 205 0.47 -0.95 -6.09
N ILE A 206 -0.54 -0.33 -5.49
CA ILE A 206 -1.95 -0.71 -5.64
C ILE A 206 -2.69 0.48 -6.22
N GLN A 207 -3.01 0.40 -7.51
CA GLN A 207 -3.84 1.40 -8.16
C GLN A 207 -5.31 1.13 -7.89
N VAL A 208 -6.04 2.15 -7.44
CA VAL A 208 -7.50 2.10 -7.30
C VAL A 208 -8.12 3.18 -8.19
N TYR A 209 -8.98 2.76 -9.10
CA TYR A 209 -9.62 3.67 -10.06
C TYR A 209 -11.07 3.28 -10.32
N ASP A 210 -11.85 4.25 -10.80
CA ASP A 210 -13.25 4.04 -11.19
C ASP A 210 -13.36 3.84 -12.69
N ARG A 211 -14.37 3.09 -13.14
CA ARG A 211 -14.62 2.88 -14.56
C ARG A 211 -14.83 4.19 -15.32
N ARG A 212 -15.49 5.18 -14.71
CA ARG A 212 -15.75 6.48 -15.33
C ARG A 212 -14.51 7.37 -15.47
N GLU A 213 -13.43 7.01 -14.81
CA GLU A 213 -12.12 7.62 -15.05
C GLU A 213 -11.45 7.08 -16.31
N THR A 214 -11.86 5.90 -16.79
CA THR A 214 -11.29 5.29 -18.01
C THR A 214 -12.01 5.70 -19.30
N GLU A 215 -13.32 5.93 -19.19
CA GLU A 215 -14.18 6.23 -20.34
C GLU A 215 -15.32 7.17 -19.96
N LEU A 216 -15.62 8.12 -20.83
CA LEU A 216 -16.76 9.00 -20.67
C LEU A 216 -18.05 8.32 -21.16
N PRO A 217 -19.18 8.40 -20.41
CA PRO A 217 -20.46 7.91 -20.88
C PRO A 217 -21.02 8.80 -21.99
N ALA A 218 -21.75 8.23 -22.95
CA ALA A 218 -22.45 8.98 -23.98
C ALA A 218 -23.78 9.54 -23.44
N VAL A 219 -23.74 10.66 -22.73
CA VAL A 219 -24.91 11.28 -22.05
C VAL A 219 -25.20 12.71 -22.54
N GLY A 220 -24.54 13.16 -23.60
CA GLY A 220 -24.68 14.52 -24.13
C GLY A 220 -23.76 15.52 -23.39
N LEU A 221 -24.26 16.73 -23.25
CA LEU A 221 -23.52 17.80 -22.56
C LEU A 221 -23.43 17.51 -21.06
N MET A 222 -22.23 17.37 -20.55
CA MET A 222 -21.97 17.12 -19.13
C MET A 222 -20.93 18.06 -18.56
N LYS A 223 -21.05 18.35 -17.28
CA LYS A 223 -20.08 19.15 -16.52
C LYS A 223 -19.12 18.22 -15.82
N ILE A 224 -17.85 18.33 -16.14
CA ILE A 224 -16.78 17.62 -15.43
C ILE A 224 -16.09 18.59 -14.49
N LYS A 225 -15.68 18.06 -13.32
CA LYS A 225 -14.92 18.80 -12.31
C LYS A 225 -13.62 18.07 -12.03
N ASP A 226 -12.52 18.80 -12.13
CA ASP A 226 -11.21 18.31 -11.73
C ASP A 226 -11.19 18.23 -10.18
N ALA A 227 -10.95 17.03 -9.65
CA ALA A 227 -11.01 16.78 -8.21
C ALA A 227 -9.90 17.50 -7.42
N GLU A 228 -8.74 17.75 -8.06
CA GLU A 228 -7.60 18.41 -7.44
C GLU A 228 -7.70 19.94 -7.48
N THR A 229 -8.03 20.49 -8.65
CA THR A 229 -8.06 21.94 -8.87
C THR A 229 -9.42 22.57 -8.63
N GLY A 230 -10.47 21.75 -8.62
CA GLY A 230 -11.86 22.20 -8.54
C GLY A 230 -12.36 22.89 -9.81
N GLN A 231 -11.55 22.96 -10.88
CA GLN A 231 -11.95 23.56 -12.15
C GLN A 231 -13.07 22.77 -12.80
N GLU A 232 -14.06 23.47 -13.29
CA GLU A 232 -15.22 22.89 -13.95
C GLU A 232 -15.18 23.20 -15.46
N ARG A 233 -15.50 22.21 -16.27
CA ARG A 233 -15.59 22.37 -17.73
C ARG A 233 -16.80 21.64 -18.28
N TRP A 234 -17.46 22.24 -19.26
CA TRP A 234 -18.50 21.59 -20.01
C TRP A 234 -17.88 20.83 -21.20
N ILE A 235 -18.27 19.58 -21.35
CA ILE A 235 -17.88 18.73 -22.47
C ILE A 235 -19.12 18.09 -23.09
N ASP A 236 -19.12 17.96 -24.42
CA ASP A 236 -20.15 17.18 -25.13
C ASP A 236 -19.68 15.73 -25.27
N SER A 237 -20.19 14.88 -24.38
CA SER A 237 -19.86 13.45 -24.36
C SER A 237 -20.64 12.63 -25.41
N SER A 238 -21.60 13.22 -26.18
CA SER A 238 -22.20 12.58 -27.34
C SER A 238 -21.22 12.44 -28.51
N SER A 239 -20.22 13.35 -28.58
CA SER A 239 -19.16 13.31 -29.57
C SER A 239 -18.25 12.11 -29.39
N THR A 240 -18.20 11.22 -30.38
CA THR A 240 -17.29 10.06 -30.40
C THR A 240 -15.83 10.49 -30.27
N ARG A 241 -15.45 11.56 -30.96
CA ARG A 241 -14.10 12.11 -30.93
C ARG A 241 -13.69 12.54 -29.51
N VAL A 242 -14.58 13.17 -28.74
CA VAL A 242 -14.30 13.60 -27.35
C VAL A 242 -14.05 12.37 -26.47
N ARG A 243 -14.89 11.33 -26.63
CA ARG A 243 -14.71 10.09 -25.87
C ARG A 243 -13.41 9.35 -26.23
N GLU A 244 -13.06 9.29 -27.52
CA GLU A 244 -11.81 8.68 -27.99
C GLU A 244 -10.58 9.41 -27.46
N VAL A 245 -10.54 10.75 -27.55
CA VAL A 245 -9.44 11.55 -27.00
C VAL A 245 -9.26 11.33 -25.49
N TYR A 246 -10.37 11.24 -24.75
CA TYR A 246 -10.34 10.97 -23.33
C TYR A 246 -9.80 9.56 -23.03
N LYS A 247 -10.26 8.55 -23.77
CA LYS A 247 -9.77 7.17 -23.65
C LYS A 247 -8.28 7.05 -23.96
N GLU A 248 -7.82 7.67 -25.06
CA GLU A 248 -6.39 7.71 -25.42
C GLU A 248 -5.55 8.42 -24.36
N TRP A 249 -6.07 9.48 -23.74
CA TRP A 249 -5.38 10.16 -22.65
C TRP A 249 -5.20 9.21 -21.46
N TRP A 250 -6.24 8.46 -21.09
CA TRP A 250 -6.17 7.45 -20.02
C TRP A 250 -5.16 6.35 -20.36
N GLU A 251 -5.25 5.76 -21.54
CA GLU A 251 -4.35 4.69 -21.99
C GLU A 251 -2.88 5.12 -21.97
N ARG A 252 -2.58 6.34 -22.43
CA ARG A 252 -1.23 6.91 -22.36
C ARG A 252 -0.74 7.04 -20.93
N ARG A 253 -1.57 7.49 -20.02
CA ARG A 253 -1.22 7.57 -18.59
C ARG A 253 -0.93 6.20 -17.98
N GLN A 254 -1.79 5.23 -18.26
CA GLN A 254 -1.60 3.86 -17.81
C GLN A 254 -0.27 3.27 -18.32
N ALA A 255 0.05 3.51 -19.58
CA ALA A 255 1.30 3.07 -20.18
C ALA A 255 2.53 3.70 -19.47
N VAL A 256 2.52 5.00 -19.21
CA VAL A 256 3.60 5.72 -18.50
C VAL A 256 3.76 5.22 -17.06
N MET A 257 2.65 5.04 -16.36
CA MET A 257 2.64 4.51 -14.99
C MET A 257 3.22 3.09 -14.94
N ASN A 258 2.73 2.19 -15.80
CA ASN A 258 3.19 0.81 -15.86
C ASN A 258 4.67 0.72 -16.27
N ASP A 259 5.14 1.56 -17.19
CA ASP A 259 6.56 1.67 -17.56
C ASP A 259 7.42 2.11 -16.35
N SER A 260 6.90 3.06 -15.56
CA SER A 260 7.58 3.50 -14.33
C SER A 260 7.70 2.36 -13.32
N PHE A 261 6.64 1.58 -13.07
CA PHE A 261 6.70 0.43 -12.17
C PHE A 261 7.69 -0.63 -12.66
N LYS A 262 7.65 -0.98 -13.94
CA LYS A 262 8.58 -1.94 -14.55
C LYS A 262 10.03 -1.48 -14.41
N LYS A 263 10.34 -0.23 -14.74
CA LYS A 263 11.70 0.33 -14.65
C LYS A 263 12.21 0.41 -13.21
N CYS A 264 11.31 0.67 -12.26
CA CYS A 264 11.64 0.70 -10.82
C CYS A 264 11.63 -0.71 -10.18
N ARG A 265 11.25 -1.77 -10.91
CA ARG A 265 11.07 -3.15 -10.40
C ARG A 265 10.11 -3.19 -9.21
N VAL A 266 8.99 -2.50 -9.35
CA VAL A 266 7.92 -2.45 -8.36
C VAL A 266 6.77 -3.30 -8.84
N ASP A 267 6.33 -4.24 -8.00
CA ASP A 267 5.14 -5.03 -8.28
C ASP A 267 3.90 -4.17 -8.13
N SER A 268 2.98 -4.34 -9.05
CA SER A 268 1.78 -3.52 -9.08
C SER A 268 0.54 -4.30 -9.46
N VAL A 269 -0.59 -3.82 -8.95
CA VAL A 269 -1.93 -4.29 -9.31
C VAL A 269 -2.84 -3.08 -9.51
N SER A 270 -3.71 -3.18 -10.52
CA SER A 270 -4.75 -2.17 -10.81
C SER A 270 -6.11 -2.76 -10.49
N ILE A 271 -6.89 -2.09 -9.66
CA ILE A 271 -8.17 -2.54 -9.11
C ILE A 271 -9.23 -1.48 -9.44
N ARG A 272 -10.29 -1.87 -10.15
CA ARG A 272 -11.46 -1.01 -10.32
C ARG A 272 -12.34 -1.06 -9.07
N THR A 273 -13.07 0.01 -8.82
CA THR A 273 -13.99 0.09 -7.67
C THR A 273 -15.05 -1.01 -7.65
N GLU A 274 -15.40 -1.55 -8.80
CA GLU A 274 -16.38 -2.65 -8.97
C GLU A 274 -15.76 -4.05 -8.98
N ASP A 275 -14.43 -4.18 -9.02
CA ASP A 275 -13.73 -5.46 -9.06
C ASP A 275 -13.64 -6.12 -7.68
N ASP A 276 -13.47 -7.44 -7.68
CA ASP A 276 -13.12 -8.19 -6.48
C ASP A 276 -11.64 -7.96 -6.12
N TYR A 277 -11.40 -6.96 -5.27
CA TYR A 277 -10.04 -6.59 -4.86
C TYR A 277 -9.29 -7.73 -4.16
N VAL A 278 -9.98 -8.69 -3.55
CA VAL A 278 -9.36 -9.83 -2.86
C VAL A 278 -8.68 -10.75 -3.87
N LYS A 279 -9.36 -11.06 -4.97
CA LYS A 279 -8.77 -11.86 -6.06
C LYS A 279 -7.59 -11.16 -6.70
N ALA A 280 -7.67 -9.85 -6.88
CA ALA A 280 -6.59 -9.05 -7.45
C ALA A 280 -5.34 -9.05 -6.54
N LEU A 281 -5.52 -8.91 -5.23
CA LEU A 281 -4.43 -8.98 -4.26
C LEU A 281 -3.82 -10.39 -4.16
N ILE A 282 -4.65 -11.44 -4.18
CA ILE A 282 -4.17 -12.83 -4.20
C ILE A 282 -3.29 -13.06 -5.44
N ALA A 283 -3.77 -12.68 -6.64
CA ALA A 283 -2.99 -12.83 -7.86
C ALA A 283 -1.67 -12.02 -7.84
N LEU A 284 -1.63 -10.87 -7.16
CA LEU A 284 -0.41 -10.10 -6.95
C LEU A 284 0.57 -10.88 -6.07
N PHE A 285 0.10 -11.50 -4.99
CA PHE A 285 0.97 -12.25 -4.06
C PHE A 285 1.47 -13.55 -4.65
N ASP A 286 0.65 -14.25 -5.43
CA ASP A 286 1.05 -15.47 -6.14
C ASP A 286 2.18 -15.24 -7.15
N LYS A 287 2.24 -14.05 -7.76
CA LYS A 287 3.35 -13.68 -8.65
C LYS A 287 4.67 -13.46 -7.93
N ARG A 288 4.63 -13.22 -6.62
CA ARG A 288 5.80 -12.95 -5.79
C ARG A 288 6.38 -14.20 -5.13
N ASN A 289 5.61 -15.27 -5.06
CA ASN A 289 6.01 -16.60 -4.59
C ASN A 289 6.81 -17.34 -5.65
#